data_ea0ee014367fb45b20a5b6c06e0831d9
#
_entry.id   ea0ee014367fb45b20a5b6c06e0831d9
#
_cell.length_a   1.000
_cell.length_b   1.000
_cell.length_c   1.000
_cell.angle_alpha   90.00
_cell.angle_beta   90.00
_cell.angle_gamma   90.00
#
_symmetry.space_group_name_H-M   'P 1'
#
loop_
_entity.id
_entity.type
_entity.pdbx_description
1 polymer ?
#
loop_
_entity_poly.entity_id
_entity_poly.type
_entity_poly.pdbx_seq_one_letter_code
_entity_poly.pdbx_strand_id
1 'polypeptide(L)'
;PPALEVDSFAHGQAELIKIHVPEGSMLCGMDLARVGREISQEILVCAVEREGQVHIPSGDFIIQAGDNLSFAASRRVARDFLEKTGFDTQRVRTAMIIGGGKAAYYLASQLIAMGIRVKIIEINRARCEELSLLLPKAIIINGDGTDEELLREEGIQRTEAVVALTGIDEENIL
;
A
#
# COMPACT_ATOMS: atom_id res chain seq x y z
N PRO A 1 -6.06 -2.07 -3.83
CA PRO A 1 -5.21 -0.90 -3.67
C PRO A 1 -5.32 -0.01 -4.90
N PRO A 2 -5.38 1.32 -4.74
CA PRO A 2 -5.52 2.24 -5.87
C PRO A 2 -4.29 2.26 -6.79
N ALA A 3 -3.11 2.03 -6.23
CA ALA A 3 -1.87 1.91 -6.99
C ALA A 3 -1.50 0.44 -7.18
N LEU A 4 -1.16 0.08 -8.43
CA LEU A 4 -0.65 -1.26 -8.76
C LEU A 4 0.83 -1.38 -8.41
N GLU A 5 1.58 -0.30 -8.55
CA GLU A 5 3.02 -0.26 -8.39
C GLU A 5 3.45 1.15 -7.98
N VAL A 6 4.46 1.26 -7.12
CA VAL A 6 5.05 2.54 -6.70
C VAL A 6 6.56 2.38 -6.60
N ASP A 7 7.30 3.09 -7.45
CA ASP A 7 8.75 3.15 -7.43
C ASP A 7 9.22 4.55 -7.02
N SER A 8 10.10 4.60 -6.02
CA SER A 8 10.69 5.86 -5.57
C SER A 8 12.03 6.13 -6.25
N PHE A 9 12.24 7.34 -6.74
CA PHE A 9 13.49 7.78 -7.35
C PHE A 9 13.89 9.20 -6.87
N ALA A 10 15.05 9.68 -7.30
CA ALA A 10 15.59 10.97 -6.87
C ALA A 10 15.65 11.14 -5.32
N HIS A 11 16.14 10.10 -4.63
CA HIS A 11 16.24 10.07 -3.15
C HIS A 11 14.89 10.27 -2.45
N GLY A 12 13.79 9.71 -3.03
CA GLY A 12 12.43 9.82 -2.47
C GLY A 12 11.73 11.15 -2.75
N GLN A 13 12.29 12.02 -3.59
CA GLN A 13 11.66 13.29 -3.96
C GLN A 13 10.57 13.12 -5.02
N ALA A 14 10.64 12.06 -5.83
CA ALA A 14 9.65 11.71 -6.82
C ALA A 14 9.32 10.23 -6.77
N GLU A 15 8.09 9.90 -7.12
CA GLU A 15 7.56 8.54 -7.22
C GLU A 15 7.00 8.33 -8.61
N LEU A 16 7.25 7.16 -9.20
CA LEU A 16 6.55 6.66 -10.37
C LEU A 16 5.42 5.76 -9.88
N ILE A 17 4.20 6.11 -10.18
CA ILE A 17 3.02 5.44 -9.67
C ILE A 17 2.22 4.90 -10.84
N LYS A 18 1.88 3.61 -10.79
CA LYS A 18 1.01 2.94 -11.76
C LYS A 18 -0.35 2.72 -11.13
N ILE A 19 -1.40 3.20 -11.79
CA ILE A 19 -2.79 3.03 -11.38
C ILE A 19 -3.60 2.37 -12.49
N HIS A 20 -4.59 1.57 -12.10
CA HIS A 20 -5.58 1.02 -13.01
C HIS A 20 -6.81 1.93 -13.03
N VAL A 21 -7.26 2.34 -14.20
CA VAL A 21 -8.46 3.17 -14.38
C VAL A 21 -9.72 2.30 -14.41
N PRO A 22 -10.53 2.29 -13.33
CA PRO A 22 -11.73 1.47 -13.30
C PRO A 22 -12.85 2.05 -14.17
N GLU A 23 -13.84 1.23 -14.51
CA GLU A 23 -15.08 1.71 -15.09
C GLU A 23 -15.76 2.75 -14.18
N GLY A 24 -16.26 3.82 -14.76
CA GLY A 24 -16.89 4.92 -14.01
C GLY A 24 -15.93 5.90 -13.34
N SER A 25 -14.60 5.73 -13.52
CA SER A 25 -13.63 6.72 -13.07
C SER A 25 -13.90 8.08 -13.73
N MET A 26 -13.75 9.16 -12.97
CA MET A 26 -13.83 10.52 -13.52
C MET A 26 -12.76 10.81 -14.59
N LEU A 27 -11.68 10.03 -14.62
CA LEU A 27 -10.63 10.14 -15.64
C LEU A 27 -11.09 9.64 -17.01
N CYS A 28 -12.07 8.73 -17.07
CA CYS A 28 -12.56 8.19 -18.33
C CYS A 28 -13.13 9.29 -19.23
N GLY A 29 -12.64 9.35 -20.48
CA GLY A 29 -13.05 10.35 -21.46
C GLY A 29 -12.34 11.71 -21.34
N MET A 30 -11.45 11.89 -20.35
CA MET A 30 -10.61 13.09 -20.27
C MET A 30 -9.36 12.91 -21.11
N ASP A 31 -8.94 13.97 -21.80
CA ASP A 31 -7.61 14.08 -22.37
C ASP A 31 -6.60 14.50 -21.28
N LEU A 32 -5.32 14.17 -21.48
CA LEU A 32 -4.29 14.47 -20.47
C LEU A 32 -4.05 15.97 -20.26
N ALA A 33 -4.26 16.79 -21.28
CA ALA A 33 -4.18 18.26 -21.14
C ALA A 33 -5.29 18.78 -20.21
N ARG A 34 -6.47 18.17 -20.26
CA ARG A 34 -7.58 18.47 -19.35
C ARG A 34 -7.29 17.99 -17.93
N VAL A 35 -6.74 16.79 -17.76
CA VAL A 35 -6.26 16.30 -16.46
C VAL A 35 -5.28 17.28 -15.83
N GLY A 36 -4.31 17.79 -16.63
CA GLY A 36 -3.37 18.81 -16.18
C GLY A 36 -4.03 20.10 -15.74
N ARG A 37 -5.02 20.59 -16.49
CA ARG A 37 -5.69 21.87 -16.18
C ARG A 37 -6.66 21.77 -14.99
N GLU A 38 -7.44 20.70 -14.91
CA GLU A 38 -8.57 20.62 -13.98
C GLU A 38 -8.23 19.87 -12.67
N ILE A 39 -7.25 18.94 -12.70
CA ILE A 39 -6.96 18.09 -11.55
C ILE A 39 -5.59 18.40 -10.94
N SER A 40 -4.51 18.30 -11.71
CA SER A 40 -3.17 18.60 -11.22
C SER A 40 -2.19 18.88 -12.34
N GLN A 41 -1.56 20.07 -12.30
CA GLN A 41 -0.49 20.47 -13.23
C GLN A 41 0.87 19.88 -12.86
N GLU A 42 1.00 19.32 -11.65
CA GLU A 42 2.26 18.86 -11.10
C GLU A 42 2.49 17.35 -11.30
N ILE A 43 1.61 16.66 -12.04
CA ILE A 43 1.81 15.27 -12.42
C ILE A 43 2.31 15.17 -13.86
N LEU A 44 3.18 14.20 -14.13
CA LEU A 44 3.64 13.87 -15.46
C LEU A 44 3.21 12.43 -15.79
N VAL A 45 2.24 12.26 -16.68
CA VAL A 45 1.89 10.94 -17.20
C VAL A 45 2.98 10.49 -18.18
N CYS A 46 3.71 9.44 -17.81
CA CYS A 46 4.86 8.95 -18.56
C CYS A 46 4.49 7.86 -19.56
N ALA A 47 3.52 7.02 -19.22
CA ALA A 47 3.08 5.92 -20.07
C ALA A 47 1.62 5.54 -19.77
N VAL A 48 0.94 5.01 -20.79
CA VAL A 48 -0.38 4.39 -20.69
C VAL A 48 -0.30 3.00 -21.31
N GLU A 49 -0.61 1.98 -20.53
CA GLU A 49 -0.75 0.62 -21.02
C GLU A 49 -2.24 0.32 -21.27
N ARG A 50 -2.59 -0.04 -22.49
CA ARG A 50 -3.92 -0.39 -22.95
C ARG A 50 -3.86 -1.71 -23.72
N GLU A 51 -4.62 -2.72 -23.32
CA GLU A 51 -4.67 -4.03 -23.98
C GLU A 51 -3.28 -4.66 -24.21
N GLY A 52 -2.37 -4.49 -23.23
CA GLY A 52 -1.00 -5.00 -23.27
C GLY A 52 -0.04 -4.20 -24.16
N GLN A 53 -0.48 -3.08 -24.75
CA GLN A 53 0.36 -2.16 -25.50
C GLN A 53 0.70 -0.91 -24.68
N VAL A 54 1.97 -0.53 -24.68
CA VAL A 54 2.44 0.67 -23.98
C VAL A 54 2.51 1.85 -24.95
N HIS A 55 1.82 2.93 -24.59
CA HIS A 55 1.79 4.20 -25.30
C HIS A 55 2.55 5.27 -24.51
N ILE A 56 3.34 6.08 -25.19
CA ILE A 56 3.85 7.34 -24.62
C ILE A 56 2.85 8.43 -25.01
N PRO A 57 2.03 8.90 -24.08
CA PRO A 57 0.89 9.74 -24.43
C PRO A 57 1.29 11.19 -24.66
N SER A 58 0.58 11.87 -25.59
CA SER A 58 0.56 13.32 -25.73
C SER A 58 -0.63 13.93 -24.99
N GLY A 59 -0.71 15.26 -24.93
CA GLY A 59 -1.76 15.97 -24.18
C GLY A 59 -3.19 15.68 -24.64
N ASP A 60 -3.38 15.29 -25.89
CA ASP A 60 -4.64 14.92 -26.53
C ASP A 60 -5.02 13.43 -26.35
N PHE A 61 -4.18 12.66 -25.67
CA PHE A 61 -4.48 11.24 -25.37
C PHE A 61 -5.69 11.12 -24.46
N ILE A 62 -6.72 10.41 -24.91
CA ILE A 62 -7.97 10.20 -24.15
C ILE A 62 -7.85 8.95 -23.29
N ILE A 63 -8.03 9.10 -21.98
CA ILE A 63 -8.01 8.03 -21.00
C ILE A 63 -9.31 7.21 -21.12
N GLN A 64 -9.19 5.89 -21.03
CA GLN A 64 -10.30 4.94 -21.07
C GLN A 64 -10.31 4.04 -19.83
N ALA A 65 -11.47 3.46 -19.55
CA ALA A 65 -11.57 2.38 -18.56
C ALA A 65 -10.68 1.20 -18.99
N GLY A 66 -10.01 0.58 -18.01
CA GLY A 66 -9.06 -0.50 -18.28
C GLY A 66 -7.62 -0.06 -18.53
N ASP A 67 -7.36 1.24 -18.74
CA ASP A 67 -6.01 1.75 -18.89
C ASP A 67 -5.21 1.60 -17.58
N ASN A 68 -3.92 1.27 -17.71
CA ASN A 68 -2.96 1.42 -16.63
C ASN A 68 -2.12 2.68 -16.89
N LEU A 69 -2.31 3.70 -16.06
CA LEU A 69 -1.58 4.96 -16.15
C LEU A 69 -0.35 4.91 -15.26
N SER A 70 0.83 5.20 -15.84
CA SER A 70 2.06 5.42 -15.08
C SER A 70 2.38 6.91 -15.08
N PHE A 71 2.43 7.53 -13.91
CA PHE A 71 2.73 8.95 -13.76
C PHE A 71 3.79 9.21 -12.70
N ALA A 72 4.57 10.26 -12.92
CA ALA A 72 5.57 10.74 -11.98
C ALA A 72 5.05 11.96 -11.23
N ALA A 73 5.26 11.98 -9.90
CA ALA A 73 4.89 13.11 -9.04
C ALA A 73 5.67 13.07 -7.72
N SER A 74 5.70 14.17 -6.97
CA SER A 74 6.08 14.10 -5.56
C SER A 74 5.01 13.36 -4.75
N ARG A 75 5.41 12.76 -3.61
CA ARG A 75 4.48 11.99 -2.75
C ARG A 75 3.23 12.78 -2.36
N ARG A 76 3.38 14.08 -2.07
CA ARG A 76 2.26 14.97 -1.73
C ARG A 76 1.30 15.12 -2.91
N VAL A 77 1.84 15.45 -4.08
CA VAL A 77 1.06 15.68 -5.30
C VAL A 77 0.34 14.41 -5.76
N ALA A 78 1.02 13.27 -5.70
CA ALA A 78 0.44 11.97 -6.01
C ALA A 78 -0.78 11.65 -5.13
N ARG A 79 -0.66 11.88 -3.81
CA ARG A 79 -1.77 11.69 -2.88
C ARG A 79 -2.96 12.59 -3.23
N ASP A 80 -2.70 13.89 -3.39
CA ASP A 80 -3.75 14.88 -3.73
C ASP A 80 -4.44 14.52 -5.04
N PHE A 81 -3.69 14.03 -6.03
CA PHE A 81 -4.24 13.56 -7.30
C PHE A 81 -5.14 12.34 -7.12
N LEU A 82 -4.68 11.32 -6.39
CA LEU A 82 -5.45 10.10 -6.14
C LEU A 82 -6.74 10.40 -5.35
N GLU A 83 -6.66 11.27 -4.34
CA GLU A 83 -7.83 11.71 -3.56
C GLU A 83 -8.86 12.45 -4.45
N LYS A 84 -8.42 13.40 -5.27
CA LYS A 84 -9.28 14.15 -6.19
C LYS A 84 -9.94 13.30 -7.25
N THR A 85 -9.24 12.26 -7.73
CA THR A 85 -9.73 11.38 -8.79
C THR A 85 -10.56 10.21 -8.26
N GLY A 86 -10.81 10.17 -6.93
CA GLY A 86 -11.64 9.15 -6.29
C GLY A 86 -10.97 7.79 -6.17
N PHE A 87 -9.65 7.72 -6.42
CA PHE A 87 -8.89 6.55 -6.05
C PHE A 87 -8.76 6.51 -4.53
N ASP A 88 -9.43 5.52 -3.93
CA ASP A 88 -9.45 5.38 -2.48
C ASP A 88 -8.04 5.10 -1.95
N THR A 89 -7.40 6.14 -1.46
CA THR A 89 -6.15 6.05 -0.71
C THR A 89 -6.47 5.64 0.72
N GLN A 90 -7.12 4.49 0.90
CA GLN A 90 -7.39 3.99 2.25
C GLN A 90 -6.06 3.87 2.98
N ARG A 91 -5.86 4.79 3.92
CA ARG A 91 -4.73 4.71 4.83
C ARG A 91 -4.87 3.42 5.61
N VAL A 92 -3.90 2.54 5.49
CA VAL A 92 -3.79 1.39 6.38
C VAL A 92 -3.78 1.92 7.82
N ARG A 93 -4.77 1.52 8.60
CA ARG A 93 -4.94 1.91 10.02
C ARG A 93 -4.60 0.77 10.95
N THR A 94 -4.64 -0.45 10.42
CA THR A 94 -4.41 -1.69 11.17
C THR A 94 -3.48 -2.60 10.40
N ALA A 95 -2.48 -3.11 11.08
CA ALA A 95 -1.56 -4.10 10.54
C ALA A 95 -1.42 -5.29 11.48
N MET A 96 -1.38 -6.49 10.93
CA MET A 96 -1.04 -7.71 11.64
C MET A 96 0.30 -8.21 11.11
N ILE A 97 1.22 -8.51 12.03
CA ILE A 97 2.53 -9.07 11.72
C ILE A 97 2.58 -10.47 12.31
N ILE A 98 2.89 -11.46 11.48
CA ILE A 98 3.06 -12.85 11.89
C ILE A 98 4.55 -13.14 12.03
N GLY A 99 4.98 -13.47 13.24
CA GLY A 99 6.39 -13.59 13.64
C GLY A 99 6.91 -12.34 14.37
N GLY A 100 7.61 -12.54 15.48
CA GLY A 100 8.10 -11.50 16.39
C GLY A 100 9.62 -11.28 16.33
N GLY A 101 10.28 -11.62 15.22
CA GLY A 101 11.72 -11.46 15.03
C GLY A 101 12.21 -10.01 15.04
N LYS A 102 13.49 -9.80 14.75
CA LYS A 102 14.09 -8.45 14.69
C LYS A 102 13.43 -7.58 13.61
N ALA A 103 13.15 -8.16 12.43
CA ALA A 103 12.48 -7.44 11.34
C ALA A 103 11.08 -6.96 11.76
N ALA A 104 10.31 -7.82 12.45
CA ALA A 104 8.99 -7.49 12.97
C ALA A 104 9.03 -6.33 13.97
N TYR A 105 10.02 -6.30 14.87
CA TYR A 105 10.20 -5.20 15.81
C TYR A 105 10.42 -3.85 15.10
N TYR A 106 11.33 -3.81 14.13
CA TYR A 106 11.61 -2.56 13.39
C TYR A 106 10.41 -2.12 12.54
N LEU A 107 9.77 -3.05 11.84
CA LEU A 107 8.57 -2.76 11.07
C LEU A 107 7.44 -2.22 11.97
N ALA A 108 7.15 -2.92 13.07
CA ALA A 108 6.12 -2.51 14.03
C ALA A 108 6.40 -1.11 14.59
N SER A 109 7.67 -0.81 14.95
CA SER A 109 8.08 0.50 15.45
C SER A 109 7.78 1.61 14.44
N GLN A 110 8.09 1.39 13.16
CA GLN A 110 7.82 2.34 12.08
C GLN A 110 6.32 2.52 11.85
N LEU A 111 5.56 1.43 11.78
CA LEU A 111 4.11 1.48 11.59
C LEU A 111 3.41 2.23 12.73
N ILE A 112 3.82 1.98 13.98
CA ILE A 112 3.30 2.69 15.15
C ILE A 112 3.65 4.18 15.09
N ALA A 113 4.85 4.54 14.66
CA ALA A 113 5.24 5.94 14.49
C ALA A 113 4.41 6.64 13.40
N MET A 114 3.93 5.91 12.40
CA MET A 114 2.99 6.38 11.37
C MET A 114 1.53 6.44 11.84
N GLY A 115 1.24 6.05 13.08
CA GLY A 115 -0.10 6.04 13.65
C GLY A 115 -0.94 4.79 13.30
N ILE A 116 -0.31 3.74 12.79
CA ILE A 116 -0.95 2.46 12.46
C ILE A 116 -1.03 1.60 13.73
N ARG A 117 -2.19 1.01 14.00
CA ARG A 117 -2.37 0.05 15.08
C ARG A 117 -1.76 -1.29 14.65
N VAL A 118 -0.83 -1.81 15.43
CA VAL A 118 -0.10 -3.03 15.11
C VAL A 118 -0.46 -4.13 16.09
N LYS A 119 -0.74 -5.32 15.54
CA LYS A 119 -0.86 -6.57 16.26
C LYS A 119 0.27 -7.51 15.79
N ILE A 120 0.95 -8.19 16.71
CA ILE A 120 2.00 -9.16 16.41
C ILE A 120 1.57 -10.51 16.97
N ILE A 121 1.58 -11.54 16.13
CA ILE A 121 1.39 -12.95 16.51
C ILE A 121 2.76 -13.58 16.61
N GLU A 122 3.12 -14.11 17.77
CA GLU A 122 4.44 -14.74 18.01
C GLU A 122 4.29 -16.00 18.86
N ILE A 123 4.88 -17.09 18.41
CA ILE A 123 4.77 -18.39 19.06
C ILE A 123 5.62 -18.47 20.34
N ASN A 124 6.76 -17.78 20.37
CA ASN A 124 7.67 -17.81 21.50
C ASN A 124 7.20 -16.85 22.62
N ARG A 125 6.77 -17.42 23.75
CA ARG A 125 6.26 -16.67 24.89
C ARG A 125 7.25 -15.65 25.46
N ALA A 126 8.53 -16.05 25.62
CA ALA A 126 9.55 -15.15 26.15
C ALA A 126 9.76 -13.96 25.21
N ARG A 127 9.68 -14.18 23.90
CA ARG A 127 9.75 -13.11 22.90
C ARG A 127 8.51 -12.20 22.95
N CYS A 128 7.32 -12.73 23.20
CA CYS A 128 6.12 -11.93 23.41
C CYS A 128 6.27 -10.98 24.62
N GLU A 129 6.80 -11.50 25.74
CA GLU A 129 7.06 -10.71 26.95
C GLU A 129 8.06 -9.57 26.66
N GLU A 130 9.15 -9.85 25.95
CA GLU A 130 10.13 -8.85 25.53
C GLU A 130 9.51 -7.78 24.61
N LEU A 131 8.76 -8.22 23.57
CA LEU A 131 8.09 -7.30 22.63
C LEU A 131 7.06 -6.41 23.33
N SER A 132 6.34 -6.92 24.32
CA SER A 132 5.37 -6.13 25.08
C SER A 132 6.02 -4.98 25.84
N LEU A 133 7.25 -5.17 26.31
CA LEU A 133 8.04 -4.10 26.96
C LEU A 133 8.59 -3.10 25.93
N LEU A 134 9.08 -3.59 24.79
CA LEU A 134 9.69 -2.77 23.75
C LEU A 134 8.67 -1.97 22.93
N LEU A 135 7.46 -2.51 22.74
CA LEU A 135 6.41 -1.95 21.89
C LEU A 135 5.09 -1.78 22.68
N PRO A 136 5.03 -0.88 23.67
CA PRO A 136 3.87 -0.75 24.57
C PRO A 136 2.59 -0.31 23.87
N LYS A 137 2.66 0.14 22.62
CA LYS A 137 1.50 0.50 21.78
C LYS A 137 1.06 -0.60 20.83
N ALA A 138 1.81 -1.69 20.72
CA ALA A 138 1.41 -2.87 19.95
C ALA A 138 0.59 -3.84 20.82
N ILE A 139 -0.27 -4.60 20.15
CA ILE A 139 -0.94 -5.75 20.76
C ILE A 139 -0.10 -6.98 20.44
N ILE A 140 0.40 -7.66 21.47
CA ILE A 140 1.23 -8.86 21.30
C ILE A 140 0.39 -10.06 21.68
N ILE A 141 0.24 -11.02 20.78
CA ILE A 141 -0.51 -12.27 20.97
C ILE A 141 0.49 -13.42 20.93
N ASN A 142 0.49 -14.23 22.01
CA ASN A 142 1.25 -15.46 22.01
C ASN A 142 0.42 -16.57 21.36
N GLY A 143 0.84 -17.02 20.20
CA GLY A 143 0.15 -18.05 19.44
C GLY A 143 0.89 -18.46 18.17
N ASP A 144 0.39 -19.53 17.59
CA ASP A 144 0.92 -20.06 16.32
C ASP A 144 0.31 -19.26 15.14
N GLY A 145 1.17 -18.62 14.35
CA GLY A 145 0.75 -17.85 13.18
C GLY A 145 0.22 -18.69 12.02
N THR A 146 0.30 -20.01 12.09
CA THR A 146 -0.29 -20.94 11.12
C THR A 146 -1.69 -21.41 11.54
N ASP A 147 -2.12 -21.10 12.75
CA ASP A 147 -3.45 -21.43 13.26
C ASP A 147 -4.50 -20.47 12.71
N GLU A 148 -5.27 -20.94 11.72
CA GLU A 148 -6.32 -20.16 11.09
C GLU A 148 -7.43 -19.73 12.06
N GLU A 149 -7.76 -20.53 13.08
CA GLU A 149 -8.79 -20.21 14.05
C GLU A 149 -8.33 -19.04 14.92
N LEU A 150 -7.11 -19.08 15.43
CA LEU A 150 -6.47 -17.98 16.14
C LEU A 150 -6.44 -16.70 15.29
N LEU A 151 -6.00 -16.79 14.03
CA LEU A 151 -5.93 -15.63 13.15
C LEU A 151 -7.30 -15.01 12.88
N ARG A 152 -8.36 -15.82 12.77
CA ARG A 152 -9.74 -15.35 12.62
C ARG A 152 -10.26 -14.66 13.88
N GLU A 153 -10.03 -15.27 15.06
CA GLU A 153 -10.39 -14.68 16.35
C GLU A 153 -9.69 -13.34 16.54
N GLU A 154 -8.42 -13.25 16.20
CA GLU A 154 -7.63 -12.04 16.27
C GLU A 154 -7.95 -11.02 15.16
N GLY A 155 -8.84 -11.36 14.25
CA GLY A 155 -9.45 -10.44 13.30
C GLY A 155 -8.63 -10.20 12.03
N ILE A 156 -7.93 -11.21 11.52
CA ILE A 156 -7.17 -11.12 10.27
C ILE A 156 -8.04 -10.60 9.11
N GLN A 157 -9.32 -11.04 9.06
CA GLN A 157 -10.28 -10.63 8.02
C GLN A 157 -10.66 -9.14 8.04
N ARG A 158 -10.42 -8.45 9.17
CA ARG A 158 -10.71 -7.02 9.37
C ARG A 158 -9.44 -6.19 9.42
N THR A 159 -8.29 -6.84 9.25
CA THR A 159 -6.98 -6.19 9.21
C THR A 159 -6.69 -5.71 7.80
N GLU A 160 -6.26 -4.45 7.66
CA GLU A 160 -6.07 -3.80 6.36
C GLU A 160 -4.71 -4.16 5.73
N ALA A 161 -3.73 -4.61 6.54
CA ALA A 161 -2.44 -5.12 6.07
C ALA A 161 -1.99 -6.32 6.91
N VAL A 162 -1.51 -7.37 6.27
CA VAL A 162 -0.89 -8.53 6.91
C VAL A 162 0.51 -8.71 6.36
N VAL A 163 1.48 -8.94 7.25
CA VAL A 163 2.88 -9.17 6.89
C VAL A 163 3.37 -10.42 7.62
N ALA A 164 3.76 -11.45 6.87
CA ALA A 164 4.38 -12.64 7.43
C ALA A 164 5.91 -12.46 7.47
N LEU A 165 6.50 -12.59 8.66
CA LEU A 165 7.93 -12.46 8.93
C LEU A 165 8.40 -13.64 9.81
N THR A 166 7.96 -14.84 9.46
CA THR A 166 8.40 -16.06 10.12
C THR A 166 9.79 -16.48 9.62
N GLY A 167 10.48 -17.34 10.36
CA GLY A 167 11.78 -17.87 9.95
C GLY A 167 11.71 -18.99 8.90
N ILE A 168 10.52 -19.35 8.45
CA ILE A 168 10.25 -20.46 7.52
C ILE A 168 9.57 -19.87 6.28
N ASP A 169 10.23 -20.00 5.12
CA ASP A 169 9.74 -19.41 3.87
C ASP A 169 8.36 -19.95 3.45
N GLU A 170 8.08 -21.24 3.74
CA GLU A 170 6.79 -21.88 3.46
C GLU A 170 5.65 -21.28 4.30
N GLU A 171 5.91 -20.78 5.50
CA GLU A 171 4.91 -20.15 6.37
C GLU A 171 4.62 -18.69 5.94
N ASN A 172 5.51 -18.09 5.15
CA ASN A 172 5.34 -16.71 4.67
C ASN A 172 4.49 -16.62 3.41
N ILE A 173 4.04 -17.76 2.84
CA ILE A 173 3.16 -17.85 1.68
C ILE A 173 1.73 -18.09 2.19
N LEU A 174 1.12 -17.05 2.72
CA LEU A 174 -0.30 -17.05 3.15
C LEU A 174 -1.18 -16.28 2.18
#